data_0bc909fc5de625326f7587bb046dbad2
#
_entry.id   0bc909fc5de625326f7587bb046dbad2
#
_cell.length_a   1.000
_cell.length_b   1.000
_cell.length_c   1.000
_cell.angle_alpha   90.00
_cell.angle_beta   90.00
_cell.angle_gamma   90.00
#
_symmetry.space_group_name_H-M   'P 1'
#
loop_
_entity.id
_entity.type
_entity.pdbx_description
1 polymer ?
#
loop_
_entity_poly.entity_id
_entity_poly.type
_entity_poly.pdbx_seq_one_letter_code
_entity_poly.pdbx_strand_id
1 'polypeptide(L)'
;MKLFGAVAVAMVAGIRLHAGEARPAADFNVPVYMDYQGGGDLRGANLSKAIASRMLRRIGVTLIWVDSGSCPPDGIHITLTGLTPATLQPGALAYALPYEGTHIRVFRDRIEAYLPALVPHLLAHVMAHEIVHILQGCTRHSDHGLMKAHWDSADFAQMLWTDLPISQEDIELVHLGLERRARLAATSTNQNSLANPTGL
;
A
#
# COMPACT_ATOMS: atom_id res chain seq x y z
N MET A 1 67.96 19.86 -41.70
CA MET A 1 66.89 18.81 -41.75
C MET A 1 65.98 19.05 -40.58
N LYS A 2 64.74 19.57 -40.76
CA LYS A 2 63.76 19.87 -39.72
C LYS A 2 62.63 18.82 -39.86
N LEU A 3 62.51 17.98 -38.88
CA LEU A 3 61.39 17.06 -38.80
C LEU A 3 60.19 17.76 -38.08
N PHE A 4 59.11 17.89 -38.80
CA PHE A 4 57.81 18.31 -38.22
C PHE A 4 57.06 17.08 -37.69
N GLY A 5 56.87 17.02 -36.36
CA GLY A 5 56.02 16.05 -35.75
C GLY A 5 54.56 16.52 -35.78
N ALA A 6 53.69 15.76 -36.40
CA ALA A 6 52.24 15.99 -36.38
C ALA A 6 51.64 15.44 -35.10
N VAL A 7 51.01 16.31 -34.31
CA VAL A 7 50.24 15.90 -33.12
C VAL A 7 48.79 15.64 -33.57
N ALA A 8 48.34 14.38 -33.50
CA ALA A 8 46.96 14.01 -33.72
C ALA A 8 46.15 14.21 -32.43
N VAL A 9 45.21 15.17 -32.43
CA VAL A 9 44.25 15.37 -31.36
C VAL A 9 43.08 14.43 -31.58
N ALA A 10 42.96 13.39 -30.74
CA ALA A 10 41.81 12.52 -30.71
C ALA A 10 40.66 13.21 -29.95
N MET A 11 39.60 13.60 -30.68
CA MET A 11 38.35 14.03 -30.07
C MET A 11 37.61 12.81 -29.51
N VAL A 12 37.56 12.68 -28.20
CA VAL A 12 36.67 11.72 -27.50
C VAL A 12 35.27 12.34 -27.44
N ALA A 13 34.36 11.85 -28.28
CA ALA A 13 32.95 12.19 -28.20
C ALA A 13 32.38 11.54 -26.94
N GLY A 14 32.22 12.33 -25.90
CA GLY A 14 31.54 11.90 -24.65
C GLY A 14 30.07 11.62 -24.92
N ILE A 15 29.68 10.35 -24.91
CA ILE A 15 28.29 9.93 -24.88
C ILE A 15 27.74 10.33 -23.50
N ARG A 16 26.98 11.42 -23.45
CA ARG A 16 26.19 11.76 -22.28
C ARG A 16 25.02 10.74 -22.20
N LEU A 17 25.16 9.72 -21.36
CA LEU A 17 24.01 9.00 -20.88
C LEU A 17 23.12 10.01 -20.14
N HIS A 18 21.99 10.38 -20.74
CA HIS A 18 20.92 11.03 -20.01
C HIS A 18 20.43 10.01 -18.98
N ALA A 19 20.80 10.21 -17.72
CA ALA A 19 20.07 9.59 -16.62
C ALA A 19 18.63 10.05 -16.80
N GLY A 20 17.74 9.10 -17.11
CA GLY A 20 16.31 9.38 -17.23
C GLY A 20 15.88 10.12 -15.97
N GLU A 21 15.34 11.32 -16.13
CA GLU A 21 14.68 12.03 -15.04
C GLU A 21 13.68 11.07 -14.42
N ALA A 22 13.91 10.72 -13.15
CA ALA A 22 12.96 9.95 -12.39
C ALA A 22 11.62 10.69 -12.44
N ARG A 23 10.66 10.10 -13.15
CA ARG A 23 9.30 10.63 -13.23
C ARG A 23 8.85 10.86 -11.79
N PRO A 24 8.38 12.07 -11.40
CA PRO A 24 7.90 12.28 -10.05
C PRO A 24 6.83 11.21 -9.79
N ALA A 25 7.01 10.44 -8.71
CA ALA A 25 6.07 9.42 -8.34
C ALA A 25 4.70 10.10 -8.21
N ALA A 26 3.72 9.64 -9.00
CA ALA A 26 2.37 10.18 -8.90
C ALA A 26 1.88 9.93 -7.48
N ASP A 27 1.56 11.00 -6.74
CA ASP A 27 0.96 10.87 -5.42
C ASP A 27 -0.48 10.41 -5.58
N PHE A 28 -0.74 9.15 -5.22
CA PHE A 28 -2.07 8.57 -5.26
C PHE A 28 -2.76 8.75 -3.90
N ASN A 29 -3.90 9.42 -3.90
CA ASN A 29 -4.75 9.53 -2.72
C ASN A 29 -5.71 8.35 -2.66
N VAL A 30 -5.69 7.60 -1.56
CA VAL A 30 -6.53 6.43 -1.33
C VAL A 30 -7.40 6.66 -0.10
N PRO A 31 -8.73 6.84 -0.26
CA PRO A 31 -9.64 6.93 0.87
C PRO A 31 -9.69 5.60 1.63
N VAL A 32 -9.60 5.67 2.96
CA VAL A 32 -9.66 4.50 3.84
C VAL A 32 -10.64 4.79 4.97
N TYR A 33 -11.67 3.97 5.08
CA TYR A 33 -12.61 3.97 6.19
C TYR A 33 -12.30 2.80 7.12
N MET A 34 -12.33 3.03 8.43
CA MET A 34 -12.08 2.00 9.42
C MET A 34 -13.25 1.88 10.40
N ASP A 35 -13.87 0.72 10.43
CA ASP A 35 -14.99 0.36 11.29
C ASP A 35 -14.57 -0.64 12.38
N TYR A 36 -15.26 -0.58 13.52
CA TYR A 36 -14.97 -1.38 14.69
C TYR A 36 -16.18 -2.19 15.12
N GLN A 37 -16.14 -3.48 14.90
CA GLN A 37 -17.19 -4.38 15.32
C GLN A 37 -16.88 -4.97 16.71
N GLY A 38 -17.81 -4.78 17.66
CA GLY A 38 -17.73 -5.38 18.99
C GLY A 38 -17.27 -4.46 20.11
N GLY A 39 -17.12 -3.15 19.85
CA GLY A 39 -16.69 -2.17 20.84
C GLY A 39 -15.25 -2.41 21.32
N GLY A 40 -14.66 -1.45 21.99
CA GLY A 40 -13.34 -1.57 22.60
C GLY A 40 -12.55 -0.28 22.49
N ASP A 41 -11.69 -0.06 23.47
CA ASP A 41 -10.76 1.07 23.46
C ASP A 41 -9.70 0.83 22.36
N LEU A 42 -9.63 1.76 21.44
CA LEU A 42 -8.72 1.73 20.32
C LEU A 42 -7.36 2.34 20.66
N ARG A 43 -6.87 2.01 21.84
CA ARG A 43 -5.52 2.40 22.20
C ARG A 43 -4.56 1.93 21.14
N GLY A 44 -3.88 2.88 20.54
CA GLY A 44 -2.93 2.60 19.46
C GLY A 44 -3.51 2.63 18.05
N ALA A 45 -4.82 2.73 17.82
CA ALA A 45 -5.38 2.80 16.47
C ALA A 45 -4.86 4.02 15.69
N ASN A 46 -4.80 5.20 16.33
CA ASN A 46 -4.23 6.39 15.70
C ASN A 46 -2.73 6.22 15.39
N LEU A 47 -1.99 5.56 16.28
CA LEU A 47 -0.59 5.23 16.03
C LEU A 47 -0.47 4.25 14.87
N SER A 48 -1.33 3.23 14.82
CA SER A 48 -1.36 2.25 13.72
C SER A 48 -1.68 2.92 12.37
N LYS A 49 -2.68 3.81 12.34
CA LYS A 49 -3.00 4.63 11.14
C LYS A 49 -1.80 5.47 10.70
N ALA A 50 -1.12 6.12 11.65
CA ALA A 50 0.05 6.95 11.35
C ALA A 50 1.23 6.13 10.78
N ILE A 51 1.49 4.95 11.35
CA ILE A 51 2.55 4.04 10.89
C ILE A 51 2.20 3.52 9.47
N ALA A 52 0.99 3.01 9.25
CA ALA A 52 0.54 2.52 7.93
C ALA A 52 0.64 3.63 6.86
N SER A 53 0.19 4.86 7.20
CA SER A 53 0.31 6.02 6.31
C SER A 53 1.77 6.35 5.98
N ARG A 54 2.66 6.27 6.97
CA ARG A 54 4.10 6.50 6.75
C ARG A 54 4.71 5.46 5.80
N MET A 55 4.34 4.18 5.99
CA MET A 55 4.83 3.08 5.14
C MET A 55 4.42 3.28 3.68
N LEU A 56 3.13 3.53 3.43
CA LEU A 56 2.60 3.66 2.07
C LEU A 56 3.00 4.98 1.40
N ARG A 57 3.19 6.05 2.16
CA ARG A 57 3.70 7.31 1.60
C ARG A 57 5.10 7.17 0.99
N ARG A 58 5.94 6.28 1.50
CA ARG A 58 7.27 6.00 0.93
C ARG A 58 7.23 5.43 -0.48
N ILE A 59 6.10 4.87 -0.87
CA ILE A 59 5.85 4.32 -2.20
C ILE A 59 4.89 5.17 -3.03
N GLY A 60 4.68 6.46 -2.67
CA GLY A 60 3.83 7.39 -3.40
C GLY A 60 2.32 7.22 -3.16
N VAL A 61 1.91 6.54 -2.08
CA VAL A 61 0.50 6.34 -1.73
C VAL A 61 0.16 7.10 -0.46
N THR A 62 -0.76 8.06 -0.55
CA THR A 62 -1.27 8.82 0.59
C THR A 62 -2.62 8.26 1.03
N LEU A 63 -2.69 7.70 2.24
CA LEU A 63 -3.95 7.25 2.83
C LEU A 63 -4.73 8.43 3.40
N ILE A 64 -5.97 8.59 2.97
CA ILE A 64 -6.92 9.58 3.48
C ILE A 64 -7.90 8.86 4.40
N TRP A 65 -7.67 8.93 5.72
CA TRP A 65 -8.54 8.31 6.69
C TRP A 65 -9.85 9.08 6.82
N VAL A 66 -10.96 8.37 6.63
CA VAL A 66 -12.32 8.91 6.74
C VAL A 66 -12.90 8.47 8.08
N ASP A 67 -13.13 9.42 8.98
CA ASP A 67 -13.60 9.14 10.36
C ASP A 67 -15.13 9.17 10.49
N SER A 68 -15.85 9.81 9.54
CA SER A 68 -17.32 9.92 9.53
C SER A 68 -17.87 10.06 8.12
N GLY A 69 -19.08 9.55 7.92
CA GLY A 69 -19.75 9.58 6.63
C GLY A 69 -19.67 8.25 5.87
N SER A 70 -20.11 8.22 4.62
CA SER A 70 -19.98 7.04 3.77
C SER A 70 -18.61 6.99 3.12
N CYS A 71 -17.98 5.82 3.16
CA CYS A 71 -16.78 5.56 2.39
C CYS A 71 -17.08 5.77 0.90
N PRO A 72 -16.25 6.50 0.14
CA PRO A 72 -16.38 6.58 -1.30
C PRO A 72 -16.42 5.17 -1.93
N PRO A 73 -17.13 4.97 -3.05
CA PRO A 73 -17.27 3.65 -3.68
C PRO A 73 -15.94 3.00 -4.06
N ASP A 74 -14.92 3.81 -4.31
CA ASP A 74 -13.55 3.41 -4.63
C ASP A 74 -12.63 3.36 -3.40
N GLY A 75 -13.13 3.71 -2.21
CA GLY A 75 -12.39 3.69 -0.95
C GLY A 75 -12.17 2.28 -0.41
N ILE A 76 -11.16 2.11 0.42
CA ILE A 76 -10.88 0.86 1.12
C ILE A 76 -11.60 0.84 2.46
N HIS A 77 -12.33 -0.22 2.74
CA HIS A 77 -13.09 -0.42 3.96
C HIS A 77 -12.42 -1.46 4.85
N ILE A 78 -11.89 -1.04 5.99
CA ILE A 78 -11.24 -1.92 6.97
C ILE A 78 -12.20 -2.15 8.13
N THR A 79 -12.59 -3.41 8.36
CA THR A 79 -13.36 -3.81 9.52
C THR A 79 -12.46 -4.51 10.54
N LEU A 80 -12.32 -3.92 11.74
CA LEU A 80 -11.71 -4.60 12.87
C LEU A 80 -12.79 -5.40 13.62
N THR A 81 -12.64 -6.73 13.67
CA THR A 81 -13.54 -7.62 14.40
C THR A 81 -12.87 -8.19 15.66
N GLY A 82 -13.60 -8.24 16.76
CA GLY A 82 -13.13 -8.83 18.02
C GLY A 82 -13.29 -10.35 18.10
N LEU A 83 -13.89 -10.98 17.09
CA LEU A 83 -14.13 -12.44 17.06
C LEU A 83 -13.66 -13.02 15.73
N THR A 84 -12.58 -13.79 15.80
CA THR A 84 -12.10 -14.54 14.62
C THR A 84 -12.96 -15.79 14.43
N PRO A 85 -13.54 -16.03 13.22
CA PRO A 85 -14.24 -17.27 12.93
C PRO A 85 -13.32 -18.50 13.10
N ALA A 86 -13.82 -19.53 13.78
CA ALA A 86 -13.05 -20.76 14.05
C ALA A 86 -12.65 -21.54 12.78
N THR A 87 -13.30 -21.26 11.64
CA THR A 87 -13.05 -21.88 10.34
C THR A 87 -11.86 -21.27 9.59
N LEU A 88 -11.34 -20.13 10.08
CA LEU A 88 -10.20 -19.48 9.44
C LEU A 88 -8.87 -20.14 9.83
N GLN A 89 -7.93 -20.11 8.89
CA GLN A 89 -6.60 -20.69 9.10
C GLN A 89 -5.98 -20.21 10.41
N PRO A 90 -5.39 -21.11 11.20
CA PRO A 90 -4.62 -20.74 12.39
C PRO A 90 -3.53 -19.73 12.01
N GLY A 91 -3.44 -18.63 12.78
CA GLY A 91 -2.41 -17.60 12.57
C GLY A 91 -2.75 -16.48 11.58
N ALA A 92 -3.82 -16.59 10.78
CA ALA A 92 -4.25 -15.46 9.95
C ALA A 92 -4.66 -14.26 10.81
N LEU A 93 -4.03 -13.09 10.61
CA LEU A 93 -4.32 -11.86 11.35
C LEU A 93 -5.35 -10.98 10.65
N ALA A 94 -5.50 -11.15 9.33
CA ALA A 94 -6.46 -10.45 8.50
C ALA A 94 -6.72 -11.22 7.21
N TYR A 95 -7.62 -10.72 6.39
CA TYR A 95 -7.72 -11.03 4.97
C TYR A 95 -8.29 -9.85 4.19
N ALA A 96 -7.83 -9.70 2.96
CA ALA A 96 -8.38 -8.81 1.96
C ALA A 96 -9.16 -9.58 0.90
N LEU A 97 -10.08 -8.89 0.22
CA LEU A 97 -10.75 -9.37 -0.99
C LEU A 97 -10.24 -8.55 -2.20
N PRO A 98 -9.02 -8.82 -2.69
CA PRO A 98 -8.36 -7.96 -3.69
C PRO A 98 -9.11 -7.91 -5.02
N TYR A 99 -9.88 -8.95 -5.36
CA TYR A 99 -10.71 -8.97 -6.57
C TYR A 99 -11.98 -8.13 -6.43
N GLU A 100 -12.50 -7.98 -5.21
CA GLU A 100 -13.57 -7.05 -4.87
C GLU A 100 -13.05 -5.62 -4.79
N GLY A 101 -11.79 -5.45 -4.38
CA GLY A 101 -11.01 -4.23 -4.45
C GLY A 101 -11.30 -3.20 -3.36
N THR A 102 -12.07 -3.54 -2.33
CA THR A 102 -12.54 -2.55 -1.35
C THR A 102 -12.54 -3.01 0.10
N HIS A 103 -12.69 -4.30 0.41
CA HIS A 103 -12.89 -4.75 1.79
C HIS A 103 -11.70 -5.52 2.36
N ILE A 104 -11.36 -5.15 3.62
CA ILE A 104 -10.36 -5.80 4.45
C ILE A 104 -11.01 -6.14 5.80
N ARG A 105 -10.78 -7.34 6.30
CA ARG A 105 -11.16 -7.72 7.65
C ARG A 105 -9.94 -8.06 8.48
N VAL A 106 -9.79 -7.41 9.65
CA VAL A 106 -8.66 -7.58 10.57
C VAL A 106 -9.17 -8.19 11.87
N PHE A 107 -8.47 -9.21 12.37
CA PHE A 107 -8.81 -9.95 13.59
C PHE A 107 -8.10 -9.38 14.80
N ARG A 108 -8.79 -8.45 15.49
CA ARG A 108 -8.26 -7.75 16.65
C ARG A 108 -7.88 -8.70 17.79
N ASP A 109 -8.70 -9.69 18.09
CA ASP A 109 -8.47 -10.70 19.13
C ASP A 109 -7.14 -11.43 18.93
N ARG A 110 -6.77 -11.74 17.69
CA ARG A 110 -5.48 -12.36 17.36
C ARG A 110 -4.30 -11.39 17.49
N ILE A 111 -4.49 -10.12 17.11
CA ILE A 111 -3.46 -9.09 17.23
C ILE A 111 -3.21 -8.75 18.71
N GLU A 112 -4.28 -8.62 19.52
CA GLU A 112 -4.19 -8.33 20.95
C GLU A 112 -3.58 -9.48 21.77
N ALA A 113 -3.49 -10.69 21.23
CA ALA A 113 -2.77 -11.80 21.85
C ALA A 113 -1.25 -11.62 21.88
N TYR A 114 -0.72 -10.66 21.13
CA TYR A 114 0.71 -10.30 21.15
C TYR A 114 1.04 -9.34 22.30
N LEU A 115 2.35 -9.06 22.49
CA LEU A 115 2.80 -8.12 23.51
C LEU A 115 2.17 -6.72 23.28
N PRO A 116 1.67 -6.06 24.34
CA PRO A 116 0.99 -4.77 24.20
C PRO A 116 1.79 -3.69 23.45
N ALA A 117 3.11 -3.67 23.60
CA ALA A 117 3.99 -2.75 22.89
C ALA A 117 4.03 -3.00 21.37
N LEU A 118 3.82 -4.25 20.96
CA LEU A 118 3.83 -4.64 19.54
C LEU A 118 2.49 -4.37 18.87
N VAL A 119 1.37 -4.39 19.61
CA VAL A 119 0.01 -4.32 19.05
C VAL A 119 -0.19 -3.17 18.04
N PRO A 120 0.18 -1.91 18.32
CA PRO A 120 0.00 -0.83 17.36
C PRO A 120 0.85 -0.99 16.09
N HIS A 121 2.06 -1.50 16.23
CA HIS A 121 2.97 -1.75 15.12
C HIS A 121 2.48 -2.92 14.26
N LEU A 122 2.07 -4.02 14.89
CA LEU A 122 1.55 -5.20 14.21
C LEU A 122 0.26 -4.85 13.46
N LEU A 123 -0.69 -4.14 14.10
CA LEU A 123 -1.91 -3.69 13.45
C LEU A 123 -1.60 -2.81 12.22
N ALA A 124 -0.63 -1.91 12.32
CA ALA A 124 -0.22 -1.06 11.22
C ALA A 124 0.32 -1.87 10.03
N HIS A 125 1.19 -2.85 10.30
CA HIS A 125 1.76 -3.71 9.27
C HIS A 125 0.70 -4.61 8.64
N VAL A 126 -0.22 -5.16 9.42
CA VAL A 126 -1.36 -5.94 8.92
C VAL A 126 -2.23 -5.08 8.00
N MET A 127 -2.62 -3.88 8.43
CA MET A 127 -3.40 -2.97 7.57
C MET A 127 -2.66 -2.61 6.28
N ALA A 128 -1.38 -2.26 6.37
CA ALA A 128 -0.59 -1.92 5.19
C ALA A 128 -0.44 -3.10 4.23
N HIS A 129 -0.22 -4.32 4.72
CA HIS A 129 -0.14 -5.55 3.94
C HIS A 129 -1.45 -5.79 3.15
N GLU A 130 -2.60 -5.74 3.83
CA GLU A 130 -3.89 -5.96 3.19
C GLU A 130 -4.25 -4.83 2.20
N ILE A 131 -3.91 -3.58 2.53
CA ILE A 131 -4.07 -2.45 1.59
C ILE A 131 -3.25 -2.69 0.32
N VAL A 132 -2.00 -3.14 0.45
CA VAL A 132 -1.15 -3.45 -0.69
C VAL A 132 -1.79 -4.53 -1.57
N HIS A 133 -2.36 -5.61 -1.01
CA HIS A 133 -3.12 -6.61 -1.76
C HIS A 133 -4.28 -5.99 -2.56
N ILE A 134 -5.06 -5.11 -1.93
CA ILE A 134 -6.16 -4.39 -2.59
C ILE A 134 -5.64 -3.52 -3.74
N LEU A 135 -4.55 -2.78 -3.52
CA LEU A 135 -3.99 -1.88 -4.54
C LEU A 135 -3.35 -2.64 -5.70
N GLN A 136 -2.68 -3.74 -5.43
CA GLN A 136 -2.14 -4.64 -6.47
C GLN A 136 -3.26 -5.36 -7.24
N GLY A 137 -4.39 -5.66 -6.59
CA GLY A 137 -5.48 -6.46 -7.13
C GLY A 137 -5.12 -7.95 -7.28
N CYS A 138 -4.25 -8.47 -6.41
CA CYS A 138 -3.83 -9.87 -6.40
C CYS A 138 -3.48 -10.34 -4.98
N THR A 139 -3.36 -11.67 -4.82
CA THR A 139 -3.02 -12.33 -3.54
C THR A 139 -1.55 -12.77 -3.48
N ARG A 140 -0.69 -12.16 -4.30
CA ARG A 140 0.73 -12.49 -4.35
C ARG A 140 1.43 -12.08 -3.04
N HIS A 141 2.36 -12.92 -2.59
CA HIS A 141 3.28 -12.62 -1.49
C HIS A 141 4.73 -12.58 -1.98
N SER A 142 5.56 -11.86 -1.23
CA SER A 142 7.01 -11.76 -1.45
C SER A 142 7.76 -12.60 -0.42
N ASP A 143 9.01 -12.96 -0.72
CA ASP A 143 9.81 -13.79 0.20
C ASP A 143 10.27 -13.02 1.44
N HIS A 144 10.22 -11.68 1.42
CA HIS A 144 10.71 -10.82 2.50
C HIS A 144 9.88 -9.52 2.62
N GLY A 145 10.06 -8.83 3.74
CA GLY A 145 9.45 -7.54 4.01
C GLY A 145 7.95 -7.57 4.31
N LEU A 146 7.26 -6.48 3.99
CA LEU A 146 5.86 -6.30 4.32
C LEU A 146 4.97 -7.38 3.70
N MET A 147 5.21 -7.74 2.44
CA MET A 147 4.37 -8.68 1.69
C MET A 147 4.75 -10.16 1.89
N LYS A 148 5.49 -10.50 2.94
CA LYS A 148 5.75 -11.87 3.36
C LYS A 148 4.45 -12.57 3.77
N ALA A 149 4.22 -13.80 3.33
CA ALA A 149 3.00 -14.56 3.67
C ALA A 149 2.88 -14.86 5.17
N HIS A 150 4.02 -15.02 5.85
CA HIS A 150 4.11 -15.24 7.29
C HIS A 150 5.30 -14.49 7.86
N TRP A 151 5.06 -13.63 8.83
CA TRP A 151 6.11 -12.96 9.57
C TRP A 151 6.64 -13.84 10.70
N ASP A 152 7.92 -13.81 10.91
CA ASP A 152 8.62 -14.54 11.97
C ASP A 152 8.99 -13.63 13.14
N SER A 153 9.68 -14.18 14.15
CA SER A 153 10.09 -13.43 15.34
C SER A 153 11.05 -12.28 15.03
N ALA A 154 11.85 -12.38 13.97
CA ALA A 154 12.75 -11.30 13.56
C ALA A 154 11.96 -10.14 12.92
N ASP A 155 10.94 -10.45 12.10
CA ASP A 155 10.04 -9.46 11.55
C ASP A 155 9.29 -8.71 12.67
N PHE A 156 8.75 -9.43 13.65
CA PHE A 156 8.08 -8.81 14.81
C PHE A 156 9.01 -7.93 15.63
N ALA A 157 10.24 -8.36 15.84
CA ALA A 157 11.24 -7.54 16.52
C ALA A 157 11.58 -6.28 15.72
N GLN A 158 11.70 -6.39 14.40
CA GLN A 158 11.94 -5.26 13.52
C GLN A 158 10.82 -4.25 13.57
N MET A 159 9.54 -4.68 13.53
CA MET A 159 8.36 -3.80 13.56
C MET A 159 8.36 -2.81 14.73
N LEU A 160 8.98 -3.17 15.87
CA LEU A 160 9.08 -2.28 17.03
C LEU A 160 9.98 -1.05 16.79
N TRP A 161 10.93 -1.15 15.87
CA TRP A 161 11.96 -0.13 15.66
C TRP A 161 11.88 0.52 14.28
N THR A 162 11.47 -0.25 13.28
CA THR A 162 11.40 0.23 11.89
C THR A 162 10.34 -0.53 11.12
N ASP A 163 9.82 0.11 10.06
CA ASP A 163 8.85 -0.50 9.18
C ASP A 163 9.49 -1.63 8.35
N LEU A 164 8.75 -2.69 8.10
CA LEU A 164 9.15 -3.69 7.12
C LEU A 164 9.20 -3.08 5.72
N PRO A 165 10.23 -3.39 4.92
CA PRO A 165 10.35 -2.85 3.56
C PRO A 165 9.27 -3.41 2.64
N ILE A 166 8.87 -2.63 1.65
CA ILE A 166 8.08 -3.08 0.51
C ILE A 166 9.05 -3.29 -0.65
N SER A 167 9.01 -4.45 -1.30
CA SER A 167 9.92 -4.77 -2.41
C SER A 167 9.65 -3.88 -3.61
N GLN A 168 10.67 -3.68 -4.46
CA GLN A 168 10.51 -2.88 -5.67
C GLN A 168 9.43 -3.45 -6.61
N GLU A 169 9.35 -4.78 -6.71
CA GLU A 169 8.31 -5.45 -7.48
C GLU A 169 6.91 -5.20 -6.93
N ASP A 170 6.74 -5.22 -5.60
CA ASP A 170 5.46 -4.91 -4.96
C ASP A 170 5.05 -3.46 -5.19
N ILE A 171 6.01 -2.51 -5.18
CA ILE A 171 5.77 -1.10 -5.49
C ILE A 171 5.28 -0.93 -6.92
N GLU A 172 5.91 -1.57 -7.89
CA GLU A 172 5.51 -1.53 -9.30
C GLU A 172 4.09 -2.09 -9.50
N LEU A 173 3.76 -3.21 -8.85
CA LEU A 173 2.42 -3.79 -8.89
C LEU A 173 1.37 -2.87 -8.27
N VAL A 174 1.67 -2.19 -7.16
CA VAL A 174 0.79 -1.19 -6.54
C VAL A 174 0.51 -0.05 -7.51
N HIS A 175 1.53 0.51 -8.15
CA HIS A 175 1.37 1.61 -9.11
C HIS A 175 0.55 1.19 -10.33
N LEU A 176 0.79 0.00 -10.89
CA LEU A 176 -0.01 -0.55 -12.00
C LEU A 176 -1.48 -0.74 -11.60
N GLY A 177 -1.73 -1.22 -10.40
CA GLY A 177 -3.08 -1.40 -9.86
C GLY A 177 -3.81 -0.07 -9.67
N LEU A 178 -3.13 0.95 -9.14
CA LEU A 178 -3.67 2.30 -8.96
C LEU A 178 -4.01 2.96 -10.31
N GLU A 179 -3.14 2.86 -11.30
CA GLU A 179 -3.41 3.35 -12.65
C GLU A 179 -4.63 2.66 -13.27
N ARG A 180 -4.79 1.35 -13.07
CA ARG A 180 -5.96 0.60 -13.52
C ARG A 180 -7.24 1.09 -12.85
N ARG A 181 -7.22 1.31 -11.53
CA ARG A 181 -8.36 1.85 -10.76
C ARG A 181 -8.75 3.23 -11.28
N ALA A 182 -7.80 4.11 -11.51
CA ALA A 182 -8.05 5.46 -12.04
C ALA A 182 -8.70 5.41 -13.44
N ARG A 183 -8.24 4.51 -14.33
CA ARG A 183 -8.86 4.33 -15.65
C ARG A 183 -10.31 3.85 -15.57
N LEU A 184 -10.59 2.87 -14.68
CA LEU A 184 -11.95 2.36 -14.50
C LEU A 184 -12.89 3.44 -13.96
N ALA A 185 -12.46 4.24 -12.98
CA ALA A 185 -13.24 5.35 -12.44
C ALA A 185 -13.57 6.40 -13.52
N ALA A 186 -12.61 6.77 -14.38
CA ALA A 186 -12.82 7.71 -15.47
C ALA A 186 -13.83 7.19 -16.51
N THR A 187 -13.82 5.89 -16.80
CA THR A 187 -14.76 5.26 -17.74
C THR A 187 -16.20 5.28 -17.18
N SER A 188 -16.37 4.97 -15.90
CA SER A 188 -17.67 4.96 -15.23
C SER A 188 -18.29 6.36 -15.17
N THR A 189 -17.47 7.40 -14.94
CA THR A 189 -17.92 8.80 -14.92
C THR A 189 -18.41 9.23 -16.29
N ASN A 190 -17.72 8.87 -17.37
CA ASN A 190 -18.13 9.18 -18.74
C ASN A 190 -19.46 8.49 -19.14
N GLN A 191 -19.67 7.24 -18.73
CA GLN A 191 -20.91 6.51 -19.00
C GLN A 191 -22.11 7.15 -18.29
N ASN A 192 -21.95 7.56 -17.03
CA ASN A 192 -23.01 8.24 -16.28
C ASN A 192 -23.34 9.63 -16.83
N SER A 193 -22.35 10.35 -17.37
CA SER A 193 -22.57 11.65 -18.03
C SER A 193 -23.35 11.53 -19.35
N LEU A 194 -23.15 10.44 -20.10
CA LEU A 194 -23.88 10.18 -21.35
C LEU A 194 -25.27 9.62 -21.11
N ALA A 195 -25.54 8.98 -19.97
CA ALA A 195 -26.85 8.42 -19.63
C ALA A 195 -27.83 9.44 -19.05
N ASN A 196 -27.41 10.67 -18.72
CA ASN A 196 -28.27 11.71 -18.16
C ASN A 196 -28.14 13.03 -18.96
N PRO A 197 -28.63 13.12 -20.21
CA PRO A 197 -28.53 14.31 -21.06
C PRO A 197 -29.59 15.35 -20.78
N THR A 198 -30.43 15.25 -19.73
CA THR A 198 -31.52 16.17 -19.44
C THR A 198 -31.14 17.15 -18.32
N GLY A 199 -30.45 18.21 -18.73
CA GLY A 199 -30.35 19.49 -18.03
C GLY A 199 -30.89 20.59 -18.93
N LEU A 200 -32.20 20.67 -19.08
CA LEU A 200 -32.94 21.83 -19.55
C LEU A 200 -34.15 22.05 -18.64
#